data_97ddfa3ee466c056a3c2e0ab22fe7e29
#
_entry.id   97ddfa3ee466c056a3c2e0ab22fe7e29
#
_cell.length_a   1.000
_cell.length_b   1.000
_cell.length_c   1.000
_cell.angle_alpha   90.00
_cell.angle_beta   90.00
_cell.angle_gamma   90.00
#
_symmetry.space_group_name_H-M   'P 1'
#
loop_
_entity.id
_entity.type
_entity.pdbx_description
1 polymer ?
#
loop_
_entity_poly.entity_id
_entity_poly.type
_entity_poly.pdbx_seq_one_letter_code
_entity_poly.pdbx_strand_id
1 'polypeptide(L)'
;MLAKKLYFYWNKKNKTLRYLYGLALVFCIILWSSCRNDFDTVPNSGNLEFSQDTIYLDTVFTNIGSSTRTLKVYNRSSEDLNIPNIELSKGDNSSYRLNVDGIPGKTFENINILANDSIFIFIETTIDINNFPNPDNSFLYTDKIIFDSASNSQDVDLVTLVQDAIFLYPEQFADGTIETLNLGTEEEPILIEGFFLEEEQLNFTNEKPYVIYGYAAVAPNKTLIVDAGARVHFHRDSGILVA
;
A
#
# COMPACT_ATOMS: atom_id res chain seq x y z
N MET A 1 37.65 70.58 20.49
CA MET A 1 37.83 70.09 19.09
C MET A 1 37.60 68.60 18.95
N LEU A 2 37.86 67.79 19.94
CA LEU A 2 37.66 66.33 19.94
C LEU A 2 36.17 65.88 19.88
N ALA A 3 35.29 66.53 20.58
CA ALA A 3 33.86 66.15 20.64
C ALA A 3 33.14 66.23 19.28
N LYS A 4 33.47 67.19 18.44
CA LYS A 4 32.88 67.30 17.07
C LYS A 4 33.37 66.20 16.13
N LYS A 5 34.63 65.72 16.30
CA LYS A 5 35.16 64.58 15.50
C LYS A 5 34.51 63.26 15.90
N LEU A 6 34.24 63.03 17.19
CA LEU A 6 33.58 61.86 17.70
C LEU A 6 32.09 61.76 17.26
N TYR A 7 31.39 62.88 17.31
CA TYR A 7 30.01 62.97 16.84
C TYR A 7 29.85 62.69 15.33
N PHE A 8 30.80 63.21 14.55
CA PHE A 8 30.80 62.99 13.09
C PHE A 8 31.13 61.50 12.73
N TYR A 9 32.03 60.86 13.49
CA TYR A 9 32.42 59.48 13.31
C TYR A 9 31.28 58.52 13.72
N TRP A 10 30.58 58.82 14.82
CA TRP A 10 29.44 58.10 15.32
C TRP A 10 28.23 58.19 14.37
N ASN A 11 27.97 59.35 13.81
CA ASN A 11 26.89 59.56 12.86
C ASN A 11 27.15 58.92 11.49
N LYS A 12 28.43 58.85 11.07
CA LYS A 12 28.82 58.15 9.84
C LYS A 12 28.69 56.64 9.98
N LYS A 13 29.05 56.09 11.14
CA LYS A 13 28.91 54.65 11.46
C LYS A 13 27.46 54.22 11.53
N ASN A 14 26.57 55.04 12.04
CA ASN A 14 25.13 54.79 12.09
C ASN A 14 24.45 54.86 10.70
N LYS A 15 24.98 55.71 9.80
CA LYS A 15 24.46 55.75 8.41
C LYS A 15 24.86 54.47 7.64
N THR A 16 26.10 54.00 7.71
CA THR A 16 26.49 52.75 7.07
C THR A 16 25.77 51.54 7.64
N LEU A 17 25.52 51.50 8.94
CA LEU A 17 24.75 50.43 9.58
C LEU A 17 23.28 50.41 9.09
N ARG A 18 22.64 51.57 8.92
CA ARG A 18 21.27 51.70 8.35
C ARG A 18 21.20 51.22 6.91
N TYR A 19 22.22 51.53 6.09
CA TYR A 19 22.27 50.98 4.71
C TYR A 19 22.47 49.48 4.71
N LEU A 20 23.24 48.94 5.64
CA LEU A 20 23.47 47.48 5.76
C LEU A 20 22.15 46.75 6.14
N TYR A 21 21.38 47.29 7.09
CA TYR A 21 20.09 46.75 7.45
C TYR A 21 19.07 46.89 6.30
N GLY A 22 19.09 47.98 5.57
CA GLY A 22 18.23 48.15 4.38
C GLY A 22 18.58 47.14 3.30
N LEU A 23 19.86 46.90 3.04
CA LEU A 23 20.33 45.90 2.07
C LEU A 23 19.96 44.48 2.50
N ALA A 24 20.11 44.13 3.78
CA ALA A 24 19.74 42.84 4.34
C ALA A 24 18.21 42.61 4.23
N LEU A 25 17.41 43.64 4.48
CA LEU A 25 15.94 43.57 4.37
C LEU A 25 15.50 43.33 2.92
N VAL A 26 16.09 44.05 1.97
CA VAL A 26 15.85 43.84 0.52
C VAL A 26 16.27 42.43 0.09
N PHE A 27 17.39 41.90 0.57
CA PHE A 27 17.87 40.56 0.29
C PHE A 27 16.92 39.50 0.86
N CYS A 28 16.39 39.69 2.08
CA CYS A 28 15.35 38.80 2.67
C CYS A 28 14.06 38.82 1.86
N ILE A 29 13.62 39.99 1.35
CA ILE A 29 12.42 40.10 0.52
C ILE A 29 12.60 39.35 -0.81
N ILE A 30 13.79 39.43 -1.42
CA ILE A 30 14.12 38.71 -2.66
C ILE A 30 14.13 37.19 -2.42
N LEU A 31 14.63 36.73 -1.27
CA LEU A 31 14.62 35.30 -0.92
C LEU A 31 13.20 34.77 -0.66
N TRP A 32 12.29 35.57 -0.14
CA TRP A 32 10.88 35.17 0.07
C TRP A 32 10.06 35.15 -1.22
N SER A 33 10.48 35.87 -2.24
CA SER A 33 9.82 35.91 -3.55
C SER A 33 10.12 34.68 -4.44
N SER A 34 11.07 33.82 -4.04
CA SER A 34 11.62 32.74 -4.91
C SER A 34 10.87 31.40 -4.85
N CYS A 35 9.71 31.30 -4.22
CA CYS A 35 8.99 30.02 -4.06
C CYS A 35 7.52 30.08 -4.50
N ARG A 36 7.23 30.62 -5.68
CA ARG A 36 5.95 30.40 -6.37
C ARG A 36 6.27 29.98 -7.81
N ASN A 37 6.49 28.70 -8.01
CA ASN A 37 6.28 28.12 -9.31
C ASN A 37 4.79 27.79 -9.39
N ASP A 38 3.99 28.67 -9.98
CA ASP A 38 2.71 28.26 -10.54
C ASP A 38 3.08 27.39 -11.75
N PHE A 39 2.86 26.06 -11.63
CA PHE A 39 3.10 25.15 -12.73
C PHE A 39 2.00 25.40 -13.77
N ASP A 40 2.38 25.90 -14.93
CA ASP A 40 1.49 25.97 -16.10
C ASP A 40 1.35 24.53 -16.63
N THR A 41 0.37 23.79 -16.13
CA THR A 41 0.09 22.42 -16.58
C THR A 41 -0.88 22.44 -17.76
N VAL A 42 -0.70 21.54 -18.71
CA VAL A 42 -1.67 21.26 -19.77
C VAL A 42 -2.49 20.01 -19.41
N PRO A 43 -3.79 19.98 -19.75
CA PRO A 43 -4.60 18.78 -19.53
C PRO A 43 -4.05 17.58 -20.30
N ASN A 44 -4.08 16.40 -19.69
CA ASN A 44 -3.77 15.16 -20.37
C ASN A 44 -4.70 14.95 -21.58
N SER A 45 -4.13 14.62 -22.73
CA SER A 45 -4.85 14.38 -23.99
C SER A 45 -4.88 12.91 -24.41
N GLY A 46 -4.53 11.97 -23.50
CA GLY A 46 -4.50 10.54 -23.79
C GLY A 46 -3.14 10.07 -24.34
N ASN A 47 -2.06 10.69 -23.93
CA ASN A 47 -0.69 10.40 -24.37
C ASN A 47 0.22 9.94 -23.21
N LEU A 48 -0.36 9.42 -22.13
CA LEU A 48 0.39 8.78 -21.05
C LEU A 48 1.00 7.46 -21.53
N GLU A 49 2.20 7.16 -21.07
CA GLU A 49 2.84 5.86 -21.25
C GLU A 49 2.83 5.09 -19.92
N PHE A 50 2.50 3.82 -19.98
CA PHE A 50 2.42 2.96 -18.81
C PHE A 50 3.53 1.92 -18.83
N SER A 51 4.06 1.57 -17.66
CA SER A 51 5.05 0.49 -17.55
C SER A 51 4.48 -0.88 -17.93
N GLN A 52 3.16 -1.06 -17.82
CA GLN A 52 2.41 -2.27 -18.15
C GLN A 52 0.97 -1.90 -18.50
N ASP A 53 0.36 -2.61 -19.45
CA ASP A 53 -1.04 -2.43 -19.84
C ASP A 53 -1.99 -3.23 -18.92
N THR A 54 -1.45 -4.25 -18.24
CA THR A 54 -2.18 -5.11 -17.31
C THR A 54 -1.32 -5.36 -16.08
N ILE A 55 -1.91 -5.16 -14.91
CA ILE A 55 -1.29 -5.48 -13.63
C ILE A 55 -1.89 -6.78 -13.11
N TYR A 56 -1.06 -7.82 -13.04
CA TYR A 56 -1.41 -9.08 -12.43
C TYR A 56 -0.99 -9.05 -10.96
N LEU A 57 -1.97 -9.08 -10.06
CA LEU A 57 -1.71 -9.40 -8.67
C LEU A 57 -1.61 -10.91 -8.54
N ASP A 58 -0.79 -11.38 -7.61
CA ASP A 58 -0.67 -12.82 -7.38
C ASP A 58 -2.01 -13.43 -6.97
N THR A 59 -2.09 -14.76 -6.95
CA THR A 59 -3.22 -15.45 -6.34
C THR A 59 -3.37 -15.00 -4.89
N VAL A 60 -4.54 -14.46 -4.55
CA VAL A 60 -4.87 -14.04 -3.18
C VAL A 60 -5.91 -14.98 -2.59
N PHE A 61 -5.78 -15.20 -1.29
CA PHE A 61 -6.85 -15.85 -0.54
C PHE A 61 -7.87 -14.80 -0.09
N THR A 62 -9.13 -15.24 0.00
CA THR A 62 -10.20 -14.36 0.51
C THR A 62 -9.88 -13.83 1.89
N ASN A 63 -10.25 -12.56 2.15
CA ASN A 63 -9.98 -11.84 3.41
C ASN A 63 -8.50 -11.60 3.75
N ILE A 64 -7.58 -11.94 2.86
CA ILE A 64 -6.15 -11.61 3.01
C ILE A 64 -5.75 -10.57 1.99
N GLY A 65 -4.95 -9.59 2.43
CA GLY A 65 -4.37 -8.57 1.56
C GLY A 65 -3.36 -9.16 0.58
N SER A 66 -3.38 -8.70 -0.67
CA SER A 66 -2.36 -9.04 -1.67
C SER A 66 -1.00 -8.43 -1.32
N SER A 67 0.04 -8.89 -2.01
CA SER A 67 1.26 -8.10 -2.13
C SER A 67 0.99 -6.80 -2.90
N THR A 68 1.78 -5.76 -2.61
CA THR A 68 1.72 -4.49 -3.34
C THR A 68 2.33 -4.66 -4.73
N ARG A 69 1.62 -4.24 -5.77
CA ARG A 69 2.13 -4.11 -7.13
C ARG A 69 2.30 -2.64 -7.48
N THR A 70 3.17 -2.36 -8.43
CA THR A 70 3.52 -1.00 -8.82
C THR A 70 3.28 -0.81 -10.30
N LEU A 71 2.49 0.22 -10.64
CA LEU A 71 2.38 0.78 -11.99
C LEU A 71 3.15 2.08 -12.02
N LYS A 72 3.95 2.28 -13.05
CA LYS A 72 4.60 3.55 -13.32
C LYS A 72 3.94 4.22 -14.51
N VAL A 73 3.57 5.49 -14.34
CA VAL A 73 2.91 6.32 -15.35
C VAL A 73 3.87 7.42 -15.76
N TYR A 74 4.17 7.49 -17.05
CA TYR A 74 5.16 8.41 -17.60
C TYR A 74 4.50 9.54 -18.39
N ASN A 75 4.98 10.75 -18.16
CA ASN A 75 4.84 11.88 -19.06
C ASN A 75 6.10 11.98 -19.92
N ARG A 76 6.02 11.62 -21.19
CA ARG A 76 7.14 11.74 -22.16
C ARG A 76 7.15 13.07 -22.91
N SER A 77 6.20 13.95 -22.61
CA SER A 77 6.15 15.27 -23.25
C SER A 77 7.11 16.25 -22.60
N SER A 78 7.34 17.38 -23.26
CA SER A 78 8.13 18.50 -22.75
C SER A 78 7.31 19.48 -21.90
N GLU A 79 6.04 19.18 -21.64
CA GLU A 79 5.11 20.01 -20.88
C GLU A 79 4.66 19.29 -19.62
N ASP A 80 4.41 20.04 -18.57
CA ASP A 80 3.82 19.51 -17.35
C ASP A 80 2.37 19.13 -17.60
N LEU A 81 2.01 17.87 -17.35
CA LEU A 81 0.65 17.36 -17.58
C LEU A 81 -0.17 17.37 -16.28
N ASN A 82 -1.44 17.74 -16.41
CA ASN A 82 -2.46 17.51 -15.40
C ASN A 82 -3.38 16.37 -15.86
N ILE A 83 -3.53 15.36 -15.03
CA ILE A 83 -4.53 14.30 -15.19
C ILE A 83 -5.75 14.71 -14.36
N PRO A 84 -6.87 15.07 -15.00
CA PRO A 84 -8.04 15.58 -14.26
C PRO A 84 -8.60 14.58 -13.27
N ASN A 85 -8.65 13.30 -13.66
CA ASN A 85 -9.17 12.24 -12.81
C ASN A 85 -8.41 10.91 -13.05
N ILE A 86 -8.11 10.23 -11.95
CA ILE A 86 -7.65 8.82 -11.93
C ILE A 86 -8.61 8.09 -11.00
N GLU A 87 -9.25 7.01 -11.49
CA GLU A 87 -10.22 6.28 -10.69
C GLU A 87 -10.21 4.77 -11.00
N LEU A 88 -10.72 3.99 -10.07
CA LEU A 88 -11.08 2.60 -10.30
C LEU A 88 -12.43 2.53 -11.02
N SER A 89 -12.57 1.71 -12.07
CA SER A 89 -13.78 1.60 -12.87
C SER A 89 -15.01 1.21 -12.05
N LYS A 90 -14.85 0.41 -11.00
CA LYS A 90 -15.90 0.03 -10.06
C LYS A 90 -16.08 1.04 -8.92
N GLY A 91 -15.31 2.12 -8.89
CA GLY A 91 -15.38 3.15 -7.86
C GLY A 91 -15.24 2.57 -6.45
N ASP A 92 -16.10 3.00 -5.55
CA ASP A 92 -16.11 2.54 -4.15
C ASP A 92 -16.39 1.04 -3.97
N ASN A 93 -17.04 0.39 -4.96
CA ASN A 93 -17.30 -1.04 -4.94
C ASN A 93 -16.08 -1.89 -5.36
N SER A 94 -14.98 -1.27 -5.78
CA SER A 94 -13.75 -2.00 -6.08
C SER A 94 -13.14 -2.57 -4.81
N SER A 95 -12.68 -3.83 -4.87
CA SER A 95 -11.85 -4.42 -3.82
C SER A 95 -10.39 -4.00 -3.92
N TYR A 96 -9.98 -3.35 -5.03
CA TYR A 96 -8.65 -2.76 -5.15
C TYR A 96 -8.56 -1.46 -4.37
N ARG A 97 -7.35 -1.16 -3.93
CA ARG A 97 -6.94 0.10 -3.31
C ARG A 97 -5.73 0.62 -4.06
N LEU A 98 -5.73 1.91 -4.29
CA LEU A 98 -4.62 2.61 -4.94
C LEU A 98 -3.93 3.54 -3.95
N ASN A 99 -2.65 3.76 -4.19
CA ASN A 99 -1.92 4.89 -3.62
C ASN A 99 -1.23 5.59 -4.81
N VAL A 100 -1.71 6.78 -5.15
CA VAL A 100 -1.23 7.57 -6.28
C VAL A 100 -0.32 8.66 -5.73
N ASP A 101 0.95 8.60 -6.06
CA ASP A 101 1.97 9.57 -5.63
C ASP A 101 1.92 9.86 -4.12
N GLY A 102 1.75 8.81 -3.30
CA GLY A 102 1.69 8.91 -1.84
C GLY A 102 0.29 9.17 -1.26
N ILE A 103 -0.73 9.39 -2.09
CA ILE A 103 -2.11 9.63 -1.65
C ILE A 103 -2.91 8.33 -1.79
N PRO A 104 -3.45 7.76 -0.69
CA PRO A 104 -4.29 6.57 -0.76
C PRO A 104 -5.73 6.92 -1.15
N GLY A 105 -6.38 6.07 -1.97
CA GLY A 105 -7.76 6.28 -2.38
C GLY A 105 -8.23 5.34 -3.48
N LYS A 106 -9.39 5.65 -4.06
CA LYS A 106 -9.98 4.98 -5.23
C LYS A 106 -10.29 5.96 -6.36
N THR A 107 -10.31 7.26 -6.04
CA THR A 107 -10.52 8.37 -6.97
C THR A 107 -9.58 9.50 -6.58
N PHE A 108 -8.93 10.11 -7.56
CA PHE A 108 -7.93 11.16 -7.40
C PHE A 108 -8.16 12.23 -8.45
N GLU A 109 -8.11 13.48 -8.03
CA GLU A 109 -8.34 14.63 -8.91
C GLU A 109 -7.06 15.46 -9.06
N ASN A 110 -6.87 16.02 -10.25
CA ASN A 110 -5.80 16.97 -10.55
C ASN A 110 -4.39 16.46 -10.22
N ILE A 111 -4.06 15.26 -10.66
CA ILE A 111 -2.73 14.68 -10.49
C ILE A 111 -1.80 15.24 -11.57
N ASN A 112 -0.68 15.85 -11.15
CA ASN A 112 0.29 16.44 -12.05
C ASN A 112 1.50 15.53 -12.24
N ILE A 113 1.98 15.45 -13.51
CA ILE A 113 3.25 14.79 -13.84
C ILE A 113 4.11 15.79 -14.58
N LEU A 114 5.29 16.10 -14.05
CA LEU A 114 6.21 17.05 -14.67
C LEU A 114 6.71 16.57 -16.03
N ALA A 115 7.17 17.48 -16.85
CA ALA A 115 7.76 17.20 -18.16
C ALA A 115 8.89 16.16 -18.06
N ASN A 116 8.83 15.10 -18.89
CA ASN A 116 9.77 13.99 -18.91
C ASN A 116 9.93 13.24 -17.57
N ASP A 117 8.92 13.27 -16.72
CA ASP A 117 8.91 12.62 -15.41
C ASP A 117 7.84 11.51 -15.33
N SER A 118 7.65 10.95 -14.16
CA SER A 118 6.72 9.84 -13.91
C SER A 118 6.27 9.79 -12.47
N ILE A 119 5.06 9.27 -12.25
CA ILE A 119 4.55 8.95 -10.92
C ILE A 119 4.43 7.44 -10.72
N PHE A 120 4.37 7.02 -9.45
CA PHE A 120 4.10 5.65 -9.05
C PHE A 120 2.68 5.51 -8.53
N ILE A 121 2.02 4.44 -8.95
CA ILE A 121 0.76 3.98 -8.39
C ILE A 121 0.99 2.63 -7.75
N PHE A 122 0.78 2.53 -6.44
CA PHE A 122 0.82 1.26 -5.72
C PHE A 122 -0.58 0.68 -5.67
N ILE A 123 -0.69 -0.62 -5.90
CA ILE A 123 -1.96 -1.32 -6.09
C ILE A 123 -1.98 -2.52 -5.15
N GLU A 124 -3.05 -2.64 -4.37
CA GLU A 124 -3.32 -3.74 -3.46
C GLU A 124 -4.78 -4.15 -3.55
N THR A 125 -5.10 -5.35 -3.13
CA THR A 125 -6.47 -5.81 -3.01
C THR A 125 -6.68 -6.64 -1.74
N THR A 126 -7.92 -6.61 -1.23
CA THR A 126 -8.43 -7.55 -0.23
C THR A 126 -9.85 -7.90 -0.65
N ILE A 127 -10.12 -9.16 -0.88
CA ILE A 127 -11.39 -9.62 -1.43
C ILE A 127 -12.15 -10.37 -0.36
N ASP A 128 -13.36 -9.87 -0.03
CA ASP A 128 -14.30 -10.54 0.85
C ASP A 128 -15.16 -11.50 0.04
N ILE A 129 -15.12 -12.80 0.35
CA ILE A 129 -15.90 -13.83 -0.33
C ILE A 129 -17.40 -13.59 -0.24
N ASN A 130 -17.89 -12.96 0.82
CA ASN A 130 -19.32 -12.70 1.00
C ASN A 130 -19.88 -11.74 -0.07
N ASN A 131 -19.02 -10.93 -0.66
CA ASN A 131 -19.39 -10.02 -1.76
C ASN A 131 -19.34 -10.71 -3.14
N PHE A 132 -18.80 -11.93 -3.20
CA PHE A 132 -18.62 -12.69 -4.43
C PHE A 132 -19.07 -14.14 -4.24
N PRO A 133 -20.39 -14.39 -4.12
CA PRO A 133 -20.92 -15.74 -3.98
C PRO A 133 -20.67 -16.50 -5.29
N ASN A 134 -19.54 -17.17 -5.38
CA ASN A 134 -19.21 -18.05 -6.49
C ASN A 134 -19.27 -19.51 -5.99
N PRO A 135 -19.97 -20.41 -6.69
CA PRO A 135 -19.98 -21.83 -6.36
C PRO A 135 -18.60 -22.48 -6.52
N ASP A 136 -17.71 -21.91 -7.35
CA ASP A 136 -16.37 -22.40 -7.55
C ASP A 136 -15.41 -21.74 -6.53
N ASN A 137 -14.57 -22.54 -5.89
CA ASN A 137 -13.64 -22.09 -4.85
C ASN A 137 -12.51 -21.20 -5.37
N SER A 138 -12.49 -20.85 -6.64
CA SER A 138 -11.57 -19.90 -7.22
C SER A 138 -12.24 -19.10 -8.35
N PHE A 139 -11.95 -17.82 -8.43
CA PHE A 139 -12.48 -16.95 -9.48
C PHE A 139 -11.50 -15.84 -9.84
N LEU A 140 -11.71 -15.27 -11.03
CA LEU A 140 -10.92 -14.13 -11.50
C LEU A 140 -11.63 -12.83 -11.12
N TYR A 141 -10.98 -12.01 -10.30
CA TYR A 141 -11.43 -10.67 -9.98
C TYR A 141 -10.70 -9.65 -10.84
N THR A 142 -11.44 -8.82 -11.54
CA THR A 142 -10.90 -7.81 -12.45
C THR A 142 -11.48 -6.43 -12.19
N ASP A 143 -10.71 -5.40 -12.48
CA ASP A 143 -11.11 -4.00 -12.51
C ASP A 143 -10.19 -3.25 -13.47
N LYS A 144 -10.33 -1.93 -13.58
CA LYS A 144 -9.45 -1.06 -14.37
C LYS A 144 -9.11 0.20 -13.59
N ILE A 145 -7.91 0.70 -13.80
CA ILE A 145 -7.59 2.09 -13.46
C ILE A 145 -7.87 2.92 -14.69
N ILE A 146 -8.75 3.90 -14.58
CA ILE A 146 -9.12 4.84 -15.65
C ILE A 146 -8.36 6.14 -15.39
N PHE A 147 -7.69 6.63 -16.42
CA PHE A 147 -6.99 7.90 -16.43
C PHE A 147 -7.74 8.86 -17.34
N ASP A 148 -8.24 9.96 -16.77
CA ASP A 148 -8.96 10.99 -17.52
C ASP A 148 -10.26 10.49 -18.15
N SER A 149 -11.37 10.74 -17.51
CA SER A 149 -12.71 10.27 -17.91
C SER A 149 -13.31 11.01 -19.13
N ALA A 150 -12.56 11.95 -19.76
CA ALA A 150 -12.97 12.64 -20.96
C ALA A 150 -12.85 11.77 -22.23
N SER A 151 -13.00 12.37 -23.41
CA SER A 151 -13.05 11.67 -24.72
C SER A 151 -11.80 10.85 -25.08
N ASN A 152 -10.71 11.02 -24.38
CA ASN A 152 -9.42 10.34 -24.62
C ASN A 152 -8.93 9.59 -23.36
N SER A 153 -9.84 8.95 -22.64
CA SER A 153 -9.45 8.16 -21.48
C SER A 153 -8.55 6.99 -21.85
N GLN A 154 -7.55 6.74 -21.03
CA GLN A 154 -6.68 5.57 -21.11
C GLN A 154 -6.96 4.68 -19.91
N ASP A 155 -6.75 3.38 -20.01
CA ASP A 155 -6.97 2.47 -18.91
C ASP A 155 -5.84 1.45 -18.77
N VAL A 156 -5.71 0.90 -17.56
CA VAL A 156 -4.83 -0.22 -17.23
C VAL A 156 -5.66 -1.29 -16.53
N ASP A 157 -5.61 -2.51 -17.05
CA ASP A 157 -6.34 -3.64 -16.50
C ASP A 157 -5.73 -4.13 -15.18
N LEU A 158 -6.59 -4.45 -14.22
CA LEU A 158 -6.24 -5.10 -12.96
C LEU A 158 -6.82 -6.51 -12.93
N VAL A 159 -5.98 -7.49 -12.67
CA VAL A 159 -6.37 -8.91 -12.69
C VAL A 159 -5.81 -9.63 -11.45
N THR A 160 -6.68 -10.34 -10.73
CA THR A 160 -6.32 -11.10 -9.54
C THR A 160 -7.05 -12.44 -9.55
N LEU A 161 -6.32 -13.54 -9.39
CA LEU A 161 -6.93 -14.83 -9.12
C LEU A 161 -7.22 -14.93 -7.62
N VAL A 162 -8.47 -15.21 -7.27
CA VAL A 162 -8.95 -15.31 -5.90
C VAL A 162 -9.25 -16.77 -5.59
N GLN A 163 -8.78 -17.24 -4.45
CA GLN A 163 -9.08 -18.57 -3.93
C GLN A 163 -9.70 -18.45 -2.54
N ASP A 164 -10.80 -19.15 -2.33
CA ASP A 164 -11.34 -19.35 -0.99
C ASP A 164 -10.48 -20.38 -0.24
N ALA A 165 -10.28 -20.20 1.06
CA ALA A 165 -9.45 -21.06 1.88
C ALA A 165 -10.01 -21.20 3.29
N ILE A 166 -9.64 -22.28 3.96
CA ILE A 166 -9.87 -22.51 5.38
C ILE A 166 -8.63 -22.03 6.13
N PHE A 167 -8.81 -21.01 6.98
CA PHE A 167 -7.72 -20.47 7.79
C PHE A 167 -7.71 -21.11 9.16
N LEU A 168 -6.55 -21.62 9.56
CA LEU A 168 -6.29 -22.22 10.87
C LEU A 168 -5.19 -21.39 11.53
N TYR A 169 -5.48 -20.79 12.68
CA TYR A 169 -4.57 -19.89 13.38
C TYR A 169 -4.80 -19.95 14.90
N PRO A 170 -3.76 -19.65 15.70
CA PRO A 170 -3.87 -19.52 17.16
C PRO A 170 -4.84 -18.40 17.54
N GLU A 171 -5.55 -18.56 18.64
CA GLU A 171 -6.43 -17.52 19.18
C GLU A 171 -5.60 -16.31 19.63
N GLN A 172 -6.10 -15.12 19.33
CA GLN A 172 -5.57 -13.89 19.89
C GLN A 172 -6.47 -13.41 21.04
N PHE A 173 -5.93 -13.37 22.23
CA PHE A 173 -6.66 -12.96 23.41
C PHE A 173 -6.82 -11.44 23.53
N ALA A 174 -7.78 -10.99 24.32
CA ALA A 174 -8.11 -9.57 24.49
C ALA A 174 -6.96 -8.71 25.05
N ASP A 175 -6.01 -9.32 25.74
CA ASP A 175 -4.79 -8.67 26.25
C ASP A 175 -3.67 -8.55 25.21
N GLY A 176 -3.90 -9.04 23.98
CA GLY A 176 -2.95 -9.02 22.88
C GLY A 176 -1.99 -10.22 22.85
N THR A 177 -2.09 -11.14 23.80
CA THR A 177 -1.32 -12.40 23.76
C THR A 177 -1.89 -13.36 22.72
N ILE A 178 -1.03 -14.25 22.21
CA ILE A 178 -1.41 -15.28 21.24
C ILE A 178 -1.35 -16.64 21.90
N GLU A 179 -2.26 -17.52 21.54
CA GLU A 179 -2.28 -18.91 21.99
C GLU A 179 -0.97 -19.62 21.68
N THR A 180 -0.46 -20.38 22.65
CA THR A 180 0.82 -21.07 22.55
C THR A 180 0.70 -22.54 22.95
N LEU A 181 1.57 -23.36 22.35
CA LEU A 181 1.79 -24.74 22.72
C LEU A 181 3.08 -24.85 23.54
N ASN A 182 3.06 -25.63 24.61
CA ASN A 182 4.25 -25.94 25.39
C ASN A 182 4.87 -27.25 24.90
N LEU A 183 6.05 -27.18 24.30
CA LEU A 183 6.84 -28.33 23.84
C LEU A 183 7.84 -28.80 24.91
N GLY A 184 8.00 -28.04 25.99
CA GLY A 184 8.87 -28.36 27.10
C GLY A 184 8.14 -29.10 28.23
N THR A 185 8.73 -29.05 29.39
CA THR A 185 8.14 -29.54 30.64
C THR A 185 7.46 -28.40 31.41
N GLU A 186 6.76 -28.73 32.51
CA GLU A 186 6.21 -27.69 33.40
C GLU A 186 7.33 -26.87 34.08
N GLU A 187 8.50 -27.48 34.31
CA GLU A 187 9.64 -26.84 34.97
C GLU A 187 10.48 -25.99 33.95
N GLU A 188 10.56 -26.43 32.69
CA GLU A 188 11.28 -25.75 31.60
C GLU A 188 10.37 -25.64 30.37
N PRO A 189 9.45 -24.67 30.34
CA PRO A 189 8.50 -24.51 29.25
C PRO A 189 9.18 -23.98 27.99
N ILE A 190 8.88 -24.59 26.86
CA ILE A 190 9.26 -24.10 25.51
C ILE A 190 7.96 -23.73 24.80
N LEU A 191 7.63 -22.45 24.81
CA LEU A 191 6.40 -21.96 24.22
C LEU A 191 6.60 -21.59 22.75
N ILE A 192 5.72 -22.08 21.90
CA ILE A 192 5.63 -21.72 20.48
C ILE A 192 4.22 -21.26 20.16
N GLU A 193 4.07 -20.34 19.21
CA GLU A 193 2.75 -19.95 18.72
C GLU A 193 2.05 -21.14 18.07
N GLY A 194 0.89 -21.53 18.58
CA GLY A 194 0.17 -22.69 18.08
C GLY A 194 -1.04 -23.03 18.91
N PHE A 195 -1.84 -23.94 18.40
CA PHE A 195 -3.13 -24.35 18.93
C PHE A 195 -3.40 -25.81 18.66
N PHE A 196 -4.33 -26.42 19.39
CA PHE A 196 -4.81 -27.77 19.10
C PHE A 196 -5.95 -27.70 18.08
N LEU A 197 -5.88 -28.59 17.05
CA LEU A 197 -6.98 -28.77 16.11
C LEU A 197 -8.24 -29.26 16.82
N GLU A 198 -9.36 -28.58 16.58
CA GLU A 198 -10.69 -29.01 17.01
C GLU A 198 -11.14 -30.27 16.28
N GLU A 199 -12.16 -30.95 16.77
CA GLU A 199 -12.66 -32.20 16.20
C GLU A 199 -13.07 -32.04 14.71
N GLU A 200 -13.70 -30.91 14.38
CA GLU A 200 -14.16 -30.57 13.04
C GLU A 200 -12.99 -30.24 12.09
N GLN A 201 -11.85 -29.92 12.66
CA GLN A 201 -10.63 -29.55 11.92
C GLN A 201 -9.69 -30.76 11.67
N LEU A 202 -10.02 -31.95 12.17
CA LEU A 202 -9.18 -33.13 12.03
C LEU A 202 -9.32 -33.84 10.68
N ASN A 203 -10.13 -33.32 9.75
CA ASN A 203 -10.27 -33.86 8.41
C ASN A 203 -9.97 -32.78 7.37
N PHE A 204 -8.83 -32.86 6.71
CA PHE A 204 -8.46 -31.97 5.60
C PHE A 204 -8.93 -32.56 4.28
N THR A 205 -9.95 -31.95 3.69
CA THR A 205 -10.53 -32.37 2.41
C THR A 205 -9.81 -31.69 1.22
N ASN A 206 -10.11 -32.14 0.01
CA ASN A 206 -9.56 -31.53 -1.22
C ASN A 206 -10.43 -30.37 -1.77
N GLU A 207 -11.53 -30.04 -1.09
CA GLU A 207 -12.48 -29.01 -1.58
C GLU A 207 -11.85 -27.61 -1.55
N LYS A 208 -11.29 -27.20 -0.40
CA LYS A 208 -10.63 -25.90 -0.22
C LYS A 208 -9.20 -26.08 0.27
N PRO A 209 -8.30 -25.18 -0.09
CA PRO A 209 -6.97 -25.15 0.52
C PRO A 209 -7.06 -24.75 2.00
N TYR A 210 -6.16 -25.27 2.80
CA TYR A 210 -5.94 -24.90 4.20
C TYR A 210 -4.74 -23.99 4.28
N VAL A 211 -4.85 -22.90 5.07
CA VAL A 211 -3.75 -21.97 5.34
C VAL A 211 -3.51 -21.96 6.84
N ILE A 212 -2.35 -22.42 7.27
CA ILE A 212 -2.00 -22.59 8.68
C ILE A 212 -1.03 -21.49 9.10
N TYR A 213 -1.40 -20.78 10.17
CA TYR A 213 -0.54 -19.84 10.89
C TYR A 213 -0.15 -20.46 12.24
N GLY A 214 1.10 -20.29 12.64
CA GLY A 214 1.63 -20.97 13.83
C GLY A 214 1.63 -22.48 13.69
N TYR A 215 1.63 -23.20 14.78
CA TYR A 215 1.65 -24.66 14.79
C TYR A 215 0.28 -25.24 15.11
N ALA A 216 -0.30 -25.97 14.15
CA ALA A 216 -1.53 -26.73 14.34
C ALA A 216 -1.21 -28.08 14.92
N ALA A 217 -1.56 -28.36 16.18
CA ALA A 217 -1.25 -29.58 16.88
C ALA A 217 -2.41 -30.58 16.83
N VAL A 218 -2.10 -31.83 16.55
CA VAL A 218 -3.02 -32.97 16.75
C VAL A 218 -2.85 -33.46 18.19
N ALA A 219 -3.93 -33.35 18.98
CA ALA A 219 -3.90 -33.75 20.37
C ALA A 219 -3.63 -35.27 20.54
N PRO A 220 -3.09 -35.73 21.69
CA PRO A 220 -2.93 -37.14 21.99
C PRO A 220 -4.25 -37.92 21.79
N ASN A 221 -4.15 -39.12 21.21
CA ASN A 221 -5.29 -39.99 20.89
C ASN A 221 -6.29 -39.45 19.82
N LYS A 222 -5.91 -38.39 19.09
CA LYS A 222 -6.61 -37.91 17.90
C LYS A 222 -5.86 -38.30 16.63
N THR A 223 -6.57 -38.27 15.52
CA THR A 223 -6.00 -38.60 14.22
C THR A 223 -6.37 -37.51 13.22
N LEU A 224 -5.38 -36.91 12.58
CA LEU A 224 -5.58 -36.02 11.44
C LEU A 224 -5.70 -36.88 10.17
N ILE A 225 -6.80 -36.73 9.47
CA ILE A 225 -7.04 -37.36 8.17
C ILE A 225 -6.78 -36.29 7.11
N VAL A 226 -5.97 -36.63 6.12
CA VAL A 226 -5.68 -35.74 4.99
C VAL A 226 -6.07 -36.47 3.72
N ASP A 227 -7.10 -36.00 3.07
CA ASP A 227 -7.62 -36.61 1.84
C ASP A 227 -6.65 -36.44 0.68
N ALA A 228 -6.72 -37.38 -0.27
CA ALA A 228 -5.93 -37.27 -1.49
C ALA A 228 -6.29 -35.98 -2.26
N GLY A 229 -5.28 -35.15 -2.53
CA GLY A 229 -5.45 -33.87 -3.22
C GLY A 229 -5.74 -32.67 -2.29
N ALA A 230 -5.80 -32.86 -0.97
CA ALA A 230 -5.86 -31.76 -0.03
C ALA A 230 -4.61 -30.86 -0.20
N ARG A 231 -4.83 -29.56 -0.17
CA ARG A 231 -3.77 -28.54 -0.33
C ARG A 231 -3.59 -27.81 0.98
N VAL A 232 -2.39 -27.86 1.54
CA VAL A 232 -2.04 -27.24 2.81
C VAL A 232 -0.92 -26.24 2.58
N HIS A 233 -1.16 -24.98 2.91
CA HIS A 233 -0.19 -23.89 2.84
C HIS A 233 0.20 -23.48 4.25
N PHE A 234 1.49 -23.33 4.47
CA PHE A 234 2.04 -22.88 5.73
C PHE A 234 2.47 -21.41 5.61
N HIS A 235 2.02 -20.59 6.53
CA HIS A 235 2.60 -19.26 6.70
C HIS A 235 4.04 -19.39 7.23
N ARG A 236 4.77 -18.28 7.25
CA ARG A 236 6.12 -18.26 7.79
C ARG A 236 6.16 -18.86 9.21
N ASP A 237 7.14 -19.72 9.47
CA ASP A 237 7.36 -20.35 10.78
C ASP A 237 6.14 -21.13 11.31
N SER A 238 5.40 -21.79 10.41
CA SER A 238 4.20 -22.57 10.72
C SER A 238 4.38 -24.06 10.38
N GLY A 239 3.55 -24.91 10.96
CA GLY A 239 3.62 -26.35 10.74
C GLY A 239 2.49 -27.15 11.36
N ILE A 240 2.55 -28.48 11.19
CA ILE A 240 1.67 -29.42 11.90
C ILE A 240 2.52 -30.19 12.91
N LEU A 241 2.03 -30.29 14.12
CA LEU A 241 2.59 -31.11 15.19
C LEU A 241 1.68 -32.29 15.48
N VAL A 242 2.26 -33.45 15.71
CA VAL A 242 1.53 -34.65 16.16
C VAL A 242 2.09 -35.01 17.53
N ALA A 243 1.26 -34.94 18.56
CA ALA A 243 1.63 -35.20 19.95
C ALA A 243 1.46 -36.68 20.34
#